data_d060c6be66702abc56b1f909dd5133bd
#
_entry.id   d060c6be66702abc56b1f909dd5133bd
#
_cell.length_a   1.000
_cell.length_b   1.000
_cell.length_c   1.000
_cell.angle_alpha   90.00
_cell.angle_beta   90.00
_cell.angle_gamma   90.00
#
_symmetry.space_group_name_H-M   'P 1'
#
loop_
_entity.id
_entity.type
_entity.pdbx_description
1 polymer ?
#
loop_
_entity_poly.entity_id
_entity_poly.type
_entity_poly.pdbx_seq_one_letter_code
_entity_poly.pdbx_strand_id
1 'polypeptide(L)'
;MMSKTDAMIEKVKALVNAPSCCAEAKEAGNNWLEAVNTEKRDEAAEKLIAEIEADIIPIDWLIKFAGSEDGQKVFGAEKAAGIEDHAKKIKSEGAKDGDCPACTAVAAILADKEDLYAPTYSLAWTVTDDMTAKRIGSAGSKILSTPNMVALMEDAALELAKSYLEEGQTTVGAEIRCRHLAPTPVGMKVTATAKLRSIERRKLWFDIEVNDEKGKCGEGSHLRVIVNSKAMSEKAEKKAE
;
A
#
# COMPACT_ATOMS: atom_id res chain seq x y z
N MET A 1 14.81 8.87 -1.29
CA MET A 1 14.39 7.81 -2.25
C MET A 1 12.86 7.90 -2.32
N MET A 2 12.26 7.91 -3.51
CA MET A 2 10.81 7.99 -3.67
C MET A 2 10.16 6.73 -3.09
N SER A 3 9.08 6.86 -2.29
CA SER A 3 8.38 5.69 -1.75
C SER A 3 7.63 4.94 -2.87
N LYS A 4 7.27 3.67 -2.63
CA LYS A 4 6.42 2.90 -3.58
C LYS A 4 5.08 3.60 -3.82
N THR A 5 4.50 4.18 -2.76
CA THR A 5 3.27 4.98 -2.87
C THR A 5 3.45 6.19 -3.77
N ASP A 6 4.55 6.95 -3.62
CA ASP A 6 4.81 8.12 -4.48
C ASP A 6 4.99 7.70 -5.94
N ALA A 7 5.71 6.61 -6.18
CA ALA A 7 5.88 6.06 -7.53
C ALA A 7 4.53 5.67 -8.17
N MET A 8 3.63 5.05 -7.38
CA MET A 8 2.30 4.69 -7.84
C MET A 8 1.43 5.92 -8.09
N ILE A 9 1.50 6.95 -7.24
CA ILE A 9 0.82 8.23 -7.46
C ILE A 9 1.19 8.83 -8.82
N GLU A 10 2.47 8.83 -9.19
CA GLU A 10 2.90 9.35 -10.49
C GLU A 10 2.39 8.51 -11.67
N LYS A 11 2.32 7.17 -11.54
CA LYS A 11 1.72 6.31 -12.56
C LYS A 11 0.22 6.58 -12.74
N VAL A 12 -0.53 6.71 -11.65
CA VAL A 12 -1.97 7.01 -11.71
C VAL A 12 -2.21 8.42 -12.28
N LYS A 13 -1.39 9.41 -11.91
CA LYS A 13 -1.43 10.74 -12.53
C LYS A 13 -1.16 10.68 -14.04
N ALA A 14 -0.21 9.86 -14.49
CA ALA A 14 0.04 9.68 -15.92
C ALA A 14 -1.18 9.12 -16.64
N LEU A 15 -1.90 8.17 -16.03
CA LEU A 15 -3.15 7.62 -16.56
C LEU A 15 -4.23 8.70 -16.71
N VAL A 16 -4.56 9.40 -15.61
CA VAL A 16 -5.67 10.37 -15.62
C VAL A 16 -5.42 11.58 -16.51
N ASN A 17 -4.15 11.90 -16.79
CA ASN A 17 -3.76 12.96 -17.70
C ASN A 17 -3.54 12.49 -19.15
N ALA A 18 -3.60 11.18 -19.43
CA ALA A 18 -3.42 10.66 -20.77
C ALA A 18 -4.58 11.10 -21.69
N PRO A 19 -4.30 11.64 -22.90
CA PRO A 19 -5.34 12.08 -23.84
C PRO A 19 -6.27 10.94 -24.29
N SER A 20 -5.76 9.70 -24.27
CA SER A 20 -6.47 8.49 -24.66
C SER A 20 -7.17 7.78 -23.50
N CYS A 21 -7.16 8.35 -22.28
CA CYS A 21 -7.83 7.78 -21.12
C CYS A 21 -9.35 7.99 -21.22
N CYS A 22 -10.13 6.93 -21.05
CA CYS A 22 -11.59 7.00 -20.99
C CYS A 22 -12.06 7.79 -19.75
N ALA A 23 -13.34 8.17 -19.71
CA ALA A 23 -13.88 8.95 -18.61
C ALA A 23 -13.93 8.13 -17.30
N GLU A 24 -14.27 6.86 -17.41
CA GLU A 24 -14.43 5.92 -16.32
C GLU A 24 -13.09 5.64 -15.62
N ALA A 25 -12.04 5.30 -16.37
CA ALA A 25 -10.70 5.09 -15.82
C ALA A 25 -10.11 6.38 -15.23
N LYS A 26 -10.41 7.54 -15.82
CA LYS A 26 -10.02 8.85 -15.28
C LYS A 26 -10.71 9.12 -13.93
N GLU A 27 -12.01 8.82 -13.81
CA GLU A 27 -12.76 8.95 -12.56
C GLU A 27 -12.21 8.00 -11.50
N ALA A 28 -12.02 6.71 -11.82
CA ALA A 28 -11.47 5.73 -10.89
C ALA A 28 -10.06 6.11 -10.41
N GLY A 29 -9.20 6.59 -11.32
CA GLY A 29 -7.87 7.07 -10.99
C GLY A 29 -7.88 8.28 -10.05
N ASN A 30 -8.75 9.28 -10.31
CA ASN A 30 -8.89 10.44 -9.44
C ASN A 30 -9.43 10.05 -8.05
N ASN A 31 -10.42 9.15 -7.98
CA ASN A 31 -10.95 8.64 -6.72
C ASN A 31 -9.86 7.95 -5.89
N TRP A 32 -8.95 7.19 -6.54
CA TRP A 32 -7.82 6.60 -5.84
C TRP A 32 -6.82 7.65 -5.36
N LEU A 33 -6.50 8.66 -6.17
CA LEU A 33 -5.60 9.75 -5.78
C LEU A 33 -6.12 10.53 -4.56
N GLU A 34 -7.44 10.72 -4.45
CA GLU A 34 -8.06 11.35 -3.29
C GLU A 34 -8.05 10.42 -2.06
N ALA A 35 -8.18 9.11 -2.27
CA ALA A 35 -8.26 8.11 -1.21
C ALA A 35 -6.89 7.62 -0.70
N VAL A 36 -5.79 7.87 -1.40
CA VAL A 36 -4.47 7.23 -1.18
C VAL A 36 -3.93 7.33 0.24
N ASN A 37 -4.28 8.40 0.97
CA ASN A 37 -3.87 8.64 2.35
C ASN A 37 -5.03 8.48 3.35
N THR A 38 -6.07 7.76 2.99
CA THR A 38 -7.28 7.54 3.81
C THR A 38 -7.58 6.06 3.98
N GLU A 39 -8.48 5.73 4.89
CA GLU A 39 -8.99 4.36 5.10
C GLU A 39 -9.73 3.77 3.89
N LYS A 40 -10.08 4.61 2.90
CA LYS A 40 -10.77 4.20 1.66
C LYS A 40 -9.81 3.74 0.55
N ARG A 41 -8.50 3.78 0.79
CA ARG A 41 -7.48 3.49 -0.24
C ARG A 41 -7.68 2.13 -0.90
N ASP A 42 -7.91 1.09 -0.12
CA ASP A 42 -8.04 -0.27 -0.64
C ASP A 42 -9.30 -0.45 -1.49
N GLU A 43 -10.42 0.11 -1.04
CA GLU A 43 -11.68 0.10 -1.82
C GLU A 43 -11.50 0.85 -3.16
N ALA A 44 -10.82 1.99 -3.13
CA ALA A 44 -10.53 2.74 -4.35
C ALA A 44 -9.54 2.01 -5.27
N ALA A 45 -8.56 1.27 -4.71
CA ALA A 45 -7.63 0.43 -5.45
C ALA A 45 -8.37 -0.70 -6.20
N GLU A 46 -9.28 -1.40 -5.53
CA GLU A 46 -10.10 -2.46 -6.14
C GLU A 46 -10.90 -1.93 -7.33
N LYS A 47 -11.54 -0.76 -7.17
CA LYS A 47 -12.32 -0.13 -8.25
C LYS A 47 -11.44 0.29 -9.43
N LEU A 48 -10.28 0.90 -9.15
CA LEU A 48 -9.33 1.29 -10.19
C LEU A 48 -8.80 0.07 -10.94
N ILE A 49 -8.39 -0.99 -10.23
CA ILE A 49 -7.90 -2.22 -10.87
C ILE A 49 -8.98 -2.83 -11.76
N ALA A 50 -10.20 -2.97 -11.25
CA ALA A 50 -11.29 -3.57 -12.03
C ALA A 50 -11.57 -2.78 -13.33
N GLU A 51 -11.53 -1.44 -13.27
CA GLU A 51 -11.75 -0.58 -14.42
C GLU A 51 -10.63 -0.70 -15.45
N ILE A 52 -9.37 -0.55 -15.01
CA ILE A 52 -8.23 -0.58 -15.94
C ILE A 52 -7.94 -1.97 -16.51
N GLU A 53 -8.28 -3.06 -15.79
CA GLU A 53 -8.22 -4.43 -16.33
C GLU A 53 -9.29 -4.66 -17.41
N ALA A 54 -10.44 -3.98 -17.32
CA ALA A 54 -11.49 -4.05 -18.35
C ALA A 54 -11.16 -3.17 -19.57
N ASP A 55 -10.44 -2.07 -19.37
CA ASP A 55 -10.17 -1.06 -20.40
C ASP A 55 -8.88 -1.32 -21.20
N ILE A 56 -7.95 -2.12 -20.68
CA ILE A 56 -6.72 -2.40 -21.41
C ILE A 56 -7.03 -3.16 -22.70
N ILE A 57 -6.54 -2.62 -23.81
CA ILE A 57 -6.84 -3.16 -25.15
C ILE A 57 -5.77 -4.21 -25.52
N PRO A 58 -6.11 -5.52 -25.57
CA PRO A 58 -5.18 -6.53 -26.04
C PRO A 58 -4.73 -6.28 -27.48
N ILE A 59 -3.43 -6.44 -27.75
CA ILE A 59 -2.84 -6.12 -29.07
C ILE A 59 -3.52 -6.85 -30.22
N ASP A 60 -3.94 -8.10 -30.00
CA ASP A 60 -4.63 -8.88 -31.04
C ASP A 60 -6.02 -8.33 -31.36
N TRP A 61 -6.72 -7.84 -30.34
CA TRP A 61 -8.00 -7.17 -30.54
C TRP A 61 -7.81 -5.85 -31.29
N LEU A 62 -6.80 -5.05 -30.94
CA LEU A 62 -6.49 -3.79 -31.59
C LEU A 62 -6.19 -3.99 -33.08
N ILE A 63 -5.36 -4.98 -33.42
CA ILE A 63 -5.04 -5.32 -34.83
C ILE A 63 -6.32 -5.68 -35.58
N LYS A 64 -7.15 -6.58 -35.02
CA LYS A 64 -8.38 -7.04 -35.64
C LYS A 64 -9.39 -5.90 -35.80
N PHE A 65 -9.54 -5.04 -34.78
CA PHE A 65 -10.48 -3.93 -34.82
C PHE A 65 -10.03 -2.86 -35.83
N ALA A 66 -8.77 -2.44 -35.80
CA ALA A 66 -8.24 -1.44 -36.71
C ALA A 66 -8.34 -1.89 -38.20
N GLY A 67 -8.13 -3.19 -38.49
CA GLY A 67 -8.28 -3.76 -39.81
C GLY A 67 -9.73 -3.98 -40.27
N SER A 68 -10.73 -3.76 -39.39
CA SER A 68 -12.14 -3.95 -39.70
C SER A 68 -12.81 -2.73 -40.32
N GLU A 69 -13.99 -2.94 -40.94
CA GLU A 69 -14.83 -1.82 -41.44
C GLU A 69 -15.24 -0.88 -40.29
N ASP A 70 -15.49 -1.40 -39.09
CA ASP A 70 -15.89 -0.60 -37.95
C ASP A 70 -14.71 0.24 -37.41
N GLY A 71 -13.50 -0.32 -37.39
CA GLY A 71 -12.28 0.44 -37.10
C GLY A 71 -12.06 1.58 -38.09
N GLN A 72 -12.29 1.34 -39.38
CA GLN A 72 -12.20 2.38 -40.40
C GLN A 72 -13.27 3.46 -40.25
N LYS A 73 -14.49 3.12 -39.84
CA LYS A 73 -15.55 4.11 -39.52
C LYS A 73 -15.17 4.96 -38.30
N VAL A 74 -14.55 4.39 -37.29
CA VAL A 74 -14.18 5.07 -36.05
C VAL A 74 -12.96 5.98 -36.24
N PHE A 75 -11.91 5.48 -36.87
CA PHE A 75 -10.62 6.19 -36.99
C PHE A 75 -10.41 6.91 -38.33
N GLY A 76 -11.20 6.56 -39.32
CA GLY A 76 -10.92 6.88 -40.74
C GLY A 76 -9.93 5.87 -41.35
N ALA A 77 -10.09 5.57 -42.66
CA ALA A 77 -9.37 4.49 -43.31
C ALA A 77 -7.84 4.59 -43.22
N GLU A 78 -7.28 5.78 -43.40
CA GLU A 78 -5.83 6.02 -43.36
C GLU A 78 -5.27 5.82 -41.95
N LYS A 79 -5.93 6.38 -40.93
CA LYS A 79 -5.51 6.20 -39.53
C LYS A 79 -5.67 4.75 -39.04
N ALA A 80 -6.77 4.09 -39.45
CA ALA A 80 -7.01 2.69 -39.10
C ALA A 80 -5.90 1.79 -39.66
N ALA A 81 -5.49 1.96 -40.92
CA ALA A 81 -4.37 1.22 -41.49
C ALA A 81 -3.06 1.51 -40.75
N GLY A 82 -2.77 2.77 -40.42
CA GLY A 82 -1.57 3.11 -39.63
C GLY A 82 -1.56 2.51 -38.24
N ILE A 83 -2.73 2.44 -37.53
CA ILE A 83 -2.87 1.79 -36.24
C ILE A 83 -2.64 0.28 -36.37
N GLU A 84 -3.21 -0.36 -37.40
CA GLU A 84 -3.05 -1.79 -37.64
C GLU A 84 -1.58 -2.17 -37.87
N ASP A 85 -0.90 -1.43 -38.73
CA ASP A 85 0.52 -1.66 -39.08
C ASP A 85 1.42 -1.44 -37.85
N HIS A 86 1.17 -0.37 -37.09
CA HIS A 86 1.89 -0.10 -35.86
C HIS A 86 1.67 -1.19 -34.82
N ALA A 87 0.42 -1.61 -34.60
CA ALA A 87 0.08 -2.68 -33.67
C ALA A 87 0.72 -4.03 -34.04
N LYS A 88 0.76 -4.38 -35.34
CA LYS A 88 1.50 -5.56 -35.84
C LYS A 88 2.99 -5.48 -35.54
N LYS A 89 3.59 -4.30 -35.72
CA LYS A 89 5.00 -4.06 -35.43
C LYS A 89 5.32 -4.27 -33.96
N ILE A 90 4.64 -3.56 -33.06
CA ILE A 90 4.90 -3.67 -31.63
C ILE A 90 4.58 -5.08 -31.08
N LYS A 91 3.58 -5.77 -31.66
CA LYS A 91 3.34 -7.19 -31.35
C LYS A 91 4.53 -8.07 -31.69
N SER A 92 5.18 -7.84 -32.86
CA SER A 92 6.40 -8.58 -33.26
C SER A 92 7.59 -8.30 -32.34
N GLU A 93 7.56 -7.17 -31.62
CA GLU A 93 8.53 -6.75 -30.60
C GLU A 93 8.18 -7.25 -29.19
N GLY A 94 7.04 -7.97 -29.06
CA GLY A 94 6.63 -8.62 -27.81
C GLY A 94 5.56 -7.88 -26.99
N ALA A 95 4.95 -6.81 -27.53
CA ALA A 95 3.86 -6.13 -26.85
C ALA A 95 2.63 -7.04 -26.75
N LYS A 96 1.98 -7.01 -25.57
CA LYS A 96 0.74 -7.74 -25.30
C LYS A 96 -0.49 -6.87 -25.50
N ASP A 97 -0.35 -5.57 -25.31
CA ASP A 97 -1.41 -4.58 -25.29
C ASP A 97 -1.05 -3.40 -26.20
N GLY A 98 -2.03 -2.52 -26.47
CA GLY A 98 -1.77 -1.27 -27.15
C GLY A 98 -0.80 -0.36 -26.39
N ASP A 99 -0.09 0.51 -27.11
CA ASP A 99 0.94 1.39 -26.57
C ASP A 99 0.54 2.87 -26.55
N CYS A 100 -0.76 3.16 -26.68
CA CYS A 100 -1.21 4.53 -26.48
C CYS A 100 -0.90 5.02 -25.06
N PRO A 101 -0.83 6.35 -24.80
CA PRO A 101 -0.45 6.87 -23.49
C PRO A 101 -1.24 6.28 -22.32
N ALA A 102 -2.55 6.03 -22.49
CA ALA A 102 -3.35 5.40 -21.43
C ALA A 102 -2.98 3.92 -21.24
N CYS A 103 -2.89 3.12 -22.33
CA CYS A 103 -2.51 1.71 -22.22
C CYS A 103 -1.12 1.53 -21.60
N THR A 104 -0.16 2.39 -21.96
CA THR A 104 1.17 2.38 -21.34
C THR A 104 1.11 2.65 -19.83
N ALA A 105 0.31 3.64 -19.41
CA ALA A 105 0.11 3.95 -18.01
C ALA A 105 -0.61 2.81 -17.27
N VAL A 106 -1.65 2.22 -17.86
CA VAL A 106 -2.37 1.05 -17.32
C VAL A 106 -1.41 -0.11 -17.13
N ALA A 107 -0.64 -0.48 -18.13
CA ALA A 107 0.34 -1.56 -18.03
C ALA A 107 1.35 -1.33 -16.90
N ALA A 108 1.83 -0.08 -16.74
CA ALA A 108 2.74 0.28 -15.67
C ALA A 108 2.09 0.22 -14.27
N ILE A 109 0.80 0.54 -14.14
CA ILE A 109 0.06 0.40 -12.88
C ILE A 109 -0.15 -1.08 -12.56
N LEU A 110 -0.64 -1.87 -13.52
CA LEU A 110 -0.93 -3.29 -13.32
C LEU A 110 0.32 -4.13 -13.01
N ALA A 111 1.49 -3.73 -13.52
CA ALA A 111 2.75 -4.39 -13.19
C ALA A 111 3.08 -4.35 -11.69
N ASP A 112 2.66 -3.29 -10.99
CA ASP A 112 2.91 -3.08 -9.56
C ASP A 112 1.59 -2.86 -8.78
N LYS A 113 0.49 -3.49 -9.21
CA LYS A 113 -0.86 -3.25 -8.67
C LYS A 113 -0.99 -3.41 -7.15
N GLU A 114 -0.13 -4.23 -6.54
CA GLU A 114 -0.09 -4.38 -5.09
C GLU A 114 0.29 -3.06 -4.37
N ASP A 115 1.02 -2.17 -5.03
CA ASP A 115 1.41 -0.87 -4.47
C ASP A 115 0.24 0.16 -4.50
N LEU A 116 -0.91 -0.17 -5.11
CA LEU A 116 -2.15 0.59 -4.98
C LEU A 116 -2.76 0.47 -3.58
N TYR A 117 -2.62 -0.70 -2.94
CA TYR A 117 -3.17 -0.96 -1.61
C TYR A 117 -2.39 -0.27 -0.51
N ALA A 118 -3.00 -0.15 0.65
CA ALA A 118 -2.36 0.40 1.84
C ALA A 118 -1.16 -0.46 2.23
N PRO A 119 0.03 0.15 2.41
CA PRO A 119 1.24 -0.59 2.72
C PRO A 119 1.16 -1.28 4.08
N THR A 120 1.79 -2.45 4.16
CA THR A 120 1.86 -3.27 5.36
C THR A 120 3.30 -3.60 5.71
N TYR A 121 3.54 -3.90 7.00
CA TYR A 121 4.80 -4.46 7.48
C TYR A 121 4.54 -5.50 8.56
N SER A 122 5.17 -6.66 8.45
CA SER A 122 5.05 -7.73 9.41
C SER A 122 6.36 -7.93 10.16
N LEU A 123 6.29 -7.93 11.50
CA LEU A 123 7.40 -8.20 12.40
C LEU A 123 7.06 -9.39 13.27
N ALA A 124 8.01 -10.31 13.43
CA ALA A 124 7.79 -11.52 14.21
C ALA A 124 8.80 -11.64 15.34
N TRP A 125 8.31 -12.07 16.52
CA TRP A 125 9.12 -12.48 17.66
C TRP A 125 8.87 -13.94 17.99
N THR A 126 9.80 -14.59 18.68
CA THR A 126 9.56 -15.84 19.41
C THR A 126 9.36 -15.49 20.87
N VAL A 127 8.26 -15.93 21.46
CA VAL A 127 7.94 -15.62 22.88
C VAL A 127 8.96 -16.27 23.79
N THR A 128 9.65 -15.48 24.60
CA THR A 128 10.66 -15.91 25.57
C THR A 128 10.13 -15.78 27.01
N ASP A 129 10.80 -16.37 28.00
CA ASP A 129 10.36 -16.34 29.42
C ASP A 129 10.27 -14.92 30.01
N ASP A 130 11.13 -13.99 29.54
CA ASP A 130 11.14 -12.58 29.96
C ASP A 130 9.95 -11.76 29.42
N MET A 131 9.33 -12.23 28.33
CA MET A 131 8.13 -11.61 27.74
C MET A 131 6.82 -12.04 28.41
N THR A 132 6.88 -12.91 29.43
CA THR A 132 5.66 -13.53 30.00
C THR A 132 4.91 -12.66 30.98
N ALA A 133 3.61 -12.89 31.10
CA ALA A 133 2.75 -12.28 32.11
C ALA A 133 3.24 -12.57 33.53
N LYS A 134 3.81 -13.76 33.77
CA LYS A 134 4.44 -14.13 35.04
C LYS A 134 5.63 -13.23 35.36
N ARG A 135 6.50 -12.94 34.40
CA ARG A 135 7.72 -12.15 34.60
C ARG A 135 7.42 -10.70 34.97
N ILE A 136 6.37 -10.12 34.40
CA ILE A 136 5.95 -8.74 34.70
C ILE A 136 4.98 -8.64 35.90
N GLY A 137 4.71 -9.76 36.61
CA GLY A 137 3.84 -9.78 37.77
C GLY A 137 2.34 -9.62 37.52
N SER A 138 1.90 -9.75 36.24
CA SER A 138 0.49 -9.57 35.86
C SER A 138 -0.35 -10.85 36.06
N ALA A 139 0.23 -12.03 35.85
CA ALA A 139 -0.44 -13.32 36.05
C ALA A 139 0.58 -14.43 36.31
N GLY A 140 0.15 -15.57 36.90
CA GLY A 140 1.01 -16.72 37.16
C GLY A 140 1.42 -17.53 35.92
N SER A 141 0.95 -17.18 34.73
CA SER A 141 1.07 -17.97 33.51
C SER A 141 2.28 -17.58 32.66
N LYS A 142 2.89 -18.60 32.03
CA LYS A 142 4.00 -18.45 31.08
C LYS A 142 3.47 -18.24 29.67
N ILE A 143 2.76 -17.13 29.45
CA ILE A 143 2.21 -16.69 28.16
C ILE A 143 2.68 -15.27 27.87
N LEU A 144 2.68 -14.89 26.60
CA LEU A 144 2.99 -13.52 26.17
C LEU A 144 2.18 -12.52 26.98
N SER A 145 2.84 -11.51 27.52
CA SER A 145 2.16 -10.44 28.26
C SER A 145 1.61 -9.38 27.31
N THR A 146 0.52 -8.73 27.72
CA THR A 146 -0.07 -7.62 26.92
C THR A 146 0.92 -6.48 26.69
N PRO A 147 1.74 -6.02 27.64
CA PRO A 147 2.77 -5.02 27.35
C PRO A 147 3.78 -5.44 26.29
N ASN A 148 4.19 -6.70 26.23
CA ASN A 148 5.09 -7.18 25.19
C ASN A 148 4.38 -7.32 23.82
N MET A 149 3.10 -7.69 23.81
CA MET A 149 2.29 -7.61 22.57
C MET A 149 2.20 -6.17 22.05
N VAL A 150 1.97 -5.21 22.94
CA VAL A 150 1.95 -3.77 22.59
C VAL A 150 3.30 -3.35 22.02
N ALA A 151 4.43 -3.72 22.63
CA ALA A 151 5.76 -3.40 22.11
C ALA A 151 5.98 -3.97 20.70
N LEU A 152 5.58 -5.22 20.46
CA LEU A 152 5.65 -5.83 19.10
C LEU A 152 4.79 -5.06 18.08
N MET A 153 3.59 -4.62 18.49
CA MET A 153 2.71 -3.80 17.65
C MET A 153 3.34 -2.44 17.31
N GLU A 154 3.95 -1.77 18.30
CA GLU A 154 4.64 -0.50 18.12
C GLU A 154 5.85 -0.63 17.21
N ASP A 155 6.63 -1.70 17.35
CA ASP A 155 7.81 -1.95 16.52
C ASP A 155 7.41 -2.23 15.06
N ALA A 156 6.38 -3.02 14.81
CA ALA A 156 5.87 -3.26 13.45
C ALA A 156 5.44 -1.95 12.77
N ALA A 157 4.72 -1.09 13.50
CA ALA A 157 4.29 0.22 12.99
C ALA A 157 5.46 1.19 12.82
N LEU A 158 6.49 1.14 13.67
CA LEU A 158 7.71 1.93 13.54
C LEU A 158 8.46 1.57 12.27
N GLU A 159 8.64 0.27 12.00
CA GLU A 159 9.34 -0.19 10.78
C GLU A 159 8.60 0.27 9.53
N LEU A 160 7.27 0.14 9.48
CA LEU A 160 6.47 0.64 8.36
C LEU A 160 6.59 2.16 8.21
N ALA A 161 6.59 2.90 9.32
CA ALA A 161 6.69 4.37 9.31
C ALA A 161 7.99 4.89 8.69
N LYS A 162 9.09 4.12 8.71
CA LYS A 162 10.40 4.55 8.19
C LYS A 162 10.35 4.97 6.72
N SER A 163 9.47 4.36 5.91
CA SER A 163 9.30 4.72 4.49
C SER A 163 8.68 6.11 4.25
N TYR A 164 8.18 6.77 5.31
CA TYR A 164 7.54 8.08 5.29
C TYR A 164 8.38 9.18 5.95
N LEU A 165 9.62 8.87 6.34
CA LEU A 165 10.48 9.79 7.08
C LEU A 165 11.55 10.40 6.17
N GLU A 166 11.78 11.69 6.37
CA GLU A 166 12.91 12.41 5.81
C GLU A 166 14.14 12.30 6.74
N GLU A 167 15.31 12.72 6.24
CA GLU A 167 16.52 12.75 7.04
C GLU A 167 16.34 13.61 8.30
N GLY A 168 16.77 13.09 9.44
CA GLY A 168 16.63 13.76 10.75
C GLY A 168 15.24 13.62 11.39
N GLN A 169 14.31 12.95 10.73
CA GLN A 169 12.99 12.64 11.30
C GLN A 169 12.96 11.26 11.96
N THR A 170 12.05 11.13 12.92
CA THR A 170 11.62 9.87 13.52
C THR A 170 10.13 9.92 13.84
N THR A 171 9.57 8.84 14.37
CA THR A 171 8.20 8.87 14.90
C THR A 171 8.20 8.51 16.37
N VAL A 172 7.25 9.11 17.11
CA VAL A 172 6.93 8.73 18.49
C VAL A 172 5.51 8.19 18.57
N GLY A 173 5.30 7.17 19.40
CA GLY A 173 3.95 6.68 19.72
C GLY A 173 3.18 7.75 20.48
N ALA A 174 1.92 7.98 20.13
CA ALA A 174 1.04 8.94 20.78
C ALA A 174 -0.22 8.31 21.35
N GLU A 175 -0.74 7.26 20.71
CA GLU A 175 -1.86 6.47 21.18
C GLU A 175 -1.71 5.04 20.69
N ILE A 176 -2.04 4.06 21.56
CA ILE A 176 -2.16 2.66 21.18
C ILE A 176 -3.37 2.04 21.86
N ARG A 177 -4.15 1.30 21.07
CA ARG A 177 -5.23 0.44 21.56
C ARG A 177 -4.88 -0.98 21.22
N CYS A 178 -4.96 -1.86 22.22
CA CYS A 178 -4.64 -3.28 22.05
C CYS A 178 -5.76 -4.12 22.67
N ARG A 179 -6.22 -5.10 21.91
CA ARG A 179 -7.05 -6.21 22.39
C ARG A 179 -6.24 -7.48 22.32
N HIS A 180 -5.89 -8.05 23.48
CA HIS A 180 -5.22 -9.34 23.58
C HIS A 180 -6.30 -10.42 23.62
N LEU A 181 -6.46 -11.19 22.56
CA LEU A 181 -7.60 -12.06 22.32
C LEU A 181 -7.36 -13.51 22.73
N ALA A 182 -6.11 -14.00 22.58
CA ALA A 182 -5.76 -15.37 22.88
C ALA A 182 -4.34 -15.48 23.48
N PRO A 183 -4.08 -16.46 24.36
CA PRO A 183 -2.78 -16.65 24.98
C PRO A 183 -1.79 -17.31 24.03
N THR A 184 -0.59 -16.75 23.93
CA THR A 184 0.53 -17.32 23.15
C THR A 184 1.60 -17.83 24.12
N PRO A 185 1.93 -19.14 24.15
CA PRO A 185 2.91 -19.71 25.08
C PRO A 185 4.36 -19.41 24.67
N VAL A 186 5.27 -19.57 25.65
CA VAL A 186 6.73 -19.50 25.41
C VAL A 186 7.15 -20.51 24.34
N GLY A 187 8.07 -20.10 23.46
CA GLY A 187 8.59 -20.86 22.32
C GLY A 187 7.78 -20.72 21.03
N MET A 188 6.55 -20.20 21.10
CA MET A 188 5.72 -19.97 19.91
C MET A 188 6.10 -18.67 19.21
N LYS A 189 6.04 -18.66 17.89
CA LYS A 189 6.22 -17.46 17.08
C LYS A 189 4.94 -16.62 17.10
N VAL A 190 5.10 -15.31 17.29
CA VAL A 190 4.04 -14.30 17.24
C VAL A 190 4.42 -13.22 16.24
N THR A 191 3.49 -12.81 15.38
CA THR A 191 3.71 -11.85 14.31
C THR A 191 2.70 -10.72 14.40
N ALA A 192 3.16 -9.48 14.49
CA ALA A 192 2.33 -8.30 14.30
C ALA A 192 2.46 -7.79 12.86
N THR A 193 1.32 -7.58 12.21
CA THR A 193 1.24 -6.95 10.90
C THR A 193 0.58 -5.58 11.04
N ALA A 194 1.36 -4.54 10.87
CA ALA A 194 0.88 -3.17 10.81
C ALA A 194 0.48 -2.82 9.37
N LYS A 195 -0.68 -2.17 9.21
CA LYS A 195 -1.20 -1.62 7.96
C LYS A 195 -1.43 -0.13 8.13
N LEU A 196 -0.89 0.68 7.24
CA LEU A 196 -1.11 2.12 7.27
C LEU A 196 -2.56 2.41 6.88
N ARG A 197 -3.34 2.93 7.82
CA ARG A 197 -4.75 3.29 7.62
C ARG A 197 -4.91 4.66 6.98
N SER A 198 -4.22 5.68 7.54
CA SER A 198 -4.29 7.05 7.03
C SER A 198 -3.08 7.88 7.44
N ILE A 199 -2.88 8.97 6.67
CA ILE A 199 -1.87 10.00 6.96
C ILE A 199 -2.59 11.34 7.07
N GLU A 200 -2.48 11.99 8.24
CA GLU A 200 -3.00 13.31 8.51
C GLU A 200 -1.87 14.25 8.92
N ARG A 201 -1.29 14.98 7.98
CA ARG A 201 -0.11 15.83 8.18
C ARG A 201 1.08 15.01 8.73
N ARG A 202 1.38 15.12 10.03
CA ARG A 202 2.45 14.38 10.72
C ARG A 202 1.95 13.16 11.49
N LYS A 203 0.66 12.85 11.42
CA LYS A 203 0.04 11.73 12.13
C LYS A 203 -0.09 10.54 11.18
N LEU A 204 0.47 9.41 11.58
CA LEU A 204 0.37 8.15 10.89
C LEU A 204 -0.50 7.22 11.74
N TRP A 205 -1.66 6.84 11.21
CA TRP A 205 -2.58 5.89 11.84
C TRP A 205 -2.37 4.50 11.25
N PHE A 206 -2.24 3.53 12.13
CA PHE A 206 -2.07 2.12 11.78
C PHE A 206 -3.17 1.27 12.37
N ASP A 207 -3.66 0.29 11.61
CA ASP A 207 -4.36 -0.87 12.11
C ASP A 207 -3.37 -2.01 12.23
N ILE A 208 -3.47 -2.80 13.31
CA ILE A 208 -2.48 -3.83 13.60
C ILE A 208 -3.21 -5.12 13.96
N GLU A 209 -2.84 -6.20 13.29
CA GLU A 209 -3.25 -7.55 13.62
C GLU A 209 -2.07 -8.34 14.16
N VAL A 210 -2.32 -9.14 15.20
CA VAL A 210 -1.31 -10.02 15.80
C VAL A 210 -1.78 -11.45 15.72
N ASN A 211 -0.97 -12.28 15.06
CA ASN A 211 -1.21 -13.70 14.88
C ASN A 211 -0.08 -14.53 15.50
N ASP A 212 -0.42 -15.65 16.10
CA ASP A 212 0.53 -16.71 16.41
C ASP A 212 0.37 -17.89 15.43
N GLU A 213 1.05 -19.01 15.69
CA GLU A 213 1.01 -20.20 14.82
C GLU A 213 -0.39 -20.89 14.79
N LYS A 214 -1.31 -20.48 15.65
CA LYS A 214 -2.66 -21.04 15.76
C LYS A 214 -3.74 -20.09 15.26
N GLY A 215 -3.40 -18.85 14.99
CA GLY A 215 -4.31 -17.85 14.45
C GLY A 215 -4.23 -16.51 15.16
N LYS A 216 -5.27 -15.71 15.04
CA LYS A 216 -5.34 -14.36 15.58
C LYS A 216 -5.33 -14.38 17.10
N CYS A 217 -4.31 -13.76 17.70
CA CYS A 217 -4.16 -13.65 19.15
C CYS A 217 -4.25 -12.19 19.66
N GLY A 218 -4.25 -11.20 18.75
CA GLY A 218 -4.41 -9.80 19.13
C GLY A 218 -4.79 -8.92 17.95
N GLU A 219 -5.27 -7.72 18.27
CA GLU A 219 -5.56 -6.66 17.30
C GLU A 219 -5.52 -5.30 17.96
N GLY A 220 -5.39 -4.24 17.17
CA GLY A 220 -5.43 -2.89 17.69
C GLY A 220 -5.20 -1.81 16.66
N SER A 221 -5.06 -0.59 17.16
CA SER A 221 -4.70 0.58 16.37
C SER A 221 -3.62 1.39 17.05
N HIS A 222 -2.77 2.06 16.28
CA HIS A 222 -1.65 2.84 16.78
C HIS A 222 -1.54 4.15 16.04
N LEU A 223 -1.40 5.23 16.79
CA LEU A 223 -1.04 6.56 16.27
C LEU A 223 0.43 6.82 16.52
N ARG A 224 1.17 7.09 15.47
CA ARG A 224 2.53 7.61 15.55
C ARG A 224 2.59 9.03 14.97
N VAL A 225 3.47 9.87 15.52
CA VAL A 225 3.63 11.26 15.10
C VAL A 225 5.06 11.48 14.64
N ILE A 226 5.23 12.01 13.42
CA ILE A 226 6.53 12.38 12.88
C ILE A 226 7.07 13.59 13.63
N VAL A 227 8.31 13.47 14.13
CA VAL A 227 9.01 14.51 14.87
C VAL A 227 10.46 14.64 14.37
N ASN A 228 11.06 15.81 14.57
CA ASN A 228 12.50 15.98 14.38
C ASN A 228 13.23 15.36 15.58
N SER A 229 14.14 14.41 15.33
CA SER A 229 14.85 13.63 16.36
C SER A 229 15.64 14.52 17.32
N LYS A 230 16.39 15.50 16.77
CA LYS A 230 17.23 16.41 17.56
C LYS A 230 16.38 17.33 18.45
N ALA A 231 15.36 17.95 17.87
CA ALA A 231 14.47 18.85 18.62
C ALA A 231 13.70 18.09 19.74
N MET A 232 13.38 16.82 19.52
CA MET A 232 12.72 16.00 20.53
C MET A 232 13.65 15.67 21.70
N SER A 233 14.91 15.31 21.43
CA SER A 233 15.92 15.06 22.47
C SER A 233 16.22 16.31 23.29
N GLU A 234 16.46 17.46 22.64
CA GLU A 234 16.69 18.74 23.33
C GLU A 234 15.51 19.15 24.24
N LYS A 235 14.27 18.89 23.77
CA LYS A 235 13.08 19.15 24.59
C LYS A 235 12.98 18.23 25.80
N ALA A 236 13.39 16.96 25.68
CA ALA A 236 13.40 16.02 26.79
C ALA A 236 14.48 16.40 27.82
N GLU A 237 15.69 16.78 27.39
CA GLU A 237 16.78 17.23 28.24
C GLU A 237 16.38 18.46 29.06
N LYS A 238 15.85 19.51 28.40
CA LYS A 238 15.36 20.73 29.09
C LYS A 238 14.24 20.47 30.11
N LYS A 239 13.53 19.34 30.03
CA LYS A 239 12.50 19.00 30.98
C LYS A 239 13.06 18.28 32.21
N ALA A 240 14.28 17.76 32.12
CA ALA A 240 14.99 17.10 33.22
C ALA A 240 15.81 18.08 34.09
N GLU A 241 16.04 19.31 33.61
CA GLU A 241 16.59 20.45 34.37
C GLU A 241 15.50 21.09 35.26
#